data_64acc1cb3db358a6a9d59b4220cfd350
#
_entry.id   64acc1cb3db358a6a9d59b4220cfd350
#
_cell.length_a   1.000
_cell.length_b   1.000
_cell.length_c   1.000
_cell.angle_alpha   90.00
_cell.angle_beta   90.00
_cell.angle_gamma   90.00
#
_symmetry.space_group_name_H-M   'P 1'
#
loop_
_entity.id
_entity.type
_entity.pdbx_description
1 polymer ?
#
loop_
_entity_poly.entity_id
_entity_poly.type
_entity_poly.pdbx_seq_one_letter_code
_entity_poly.pdbx_strand_id
1 'polypeptide(L)'
;MQDRYYSAGTCFGCGPSNRHGLQIKSYSADNGVAATWTASDKYGNGFGFVNGGIISTLLDCHSAACLMKETVERYGDFCIDNFEHFDDRHPVYLTNQITVTFRRPVLLCRPVELFSQCVSWGDDACRFSSELRFDGKLAASADVTWKRFRHRR
;
A
#
# COMPACT_ATOMS: atom_id res chain seq x y z
N MET A 1 -1.66 8.20 -6.63
CA MET A 1 -1.93 8.53 -5.22
C MET A 1 -0.71 9.15 -4.56
N GLN A 2 0.40 8.46 -4.46
CA GLN A 2 1.59 8.87 -3.70
C GLN A 2 2.18 10.20 -4.18
N ASP A 3 2.38 10.39 -5.48
CA ASP A 3 2.98 11.62 -6.01
C ASP A 3 2.14 12.88 -5.74
N ARG A 4 0.82 12.73 -5.54
CA ARG A 4 -0.08 13.85 -5.25
C ARG A 4 -0.22 14.12 -3.76
N TYR A 5 -0.38 13.07 -2.94
CA TYR A 5 -0.77 13.22 -1.53
C TYR A 5 0.36 12.90 -0.54
N TYR A 6 1.50 12.39 -1.03
CA TYR A 6 2.63 11.95 -0.22
C TYR A 6 3.96 12.18 -0.96
N SER A 7 4.10 13.31 -1.67
CA SER A 7 5.20 13.57 -2.61
C SER A 7 6.59 13.55 -1.95
N ALA A 8 6.72 14.06 -0.72
CA ALA A 8 7.95 14.03 0.06
C ALA A 8 8.17 12.71 0.84
N GLY A 9 7.28 11.75 0.69
CA GLY A 9 7.31 10.50 1.45
C GLY A 9 8.55 9.67 1.24
N THR A 10 9.09 9.13 2.35
CA THR A 10 10.30 8.29 2.38
C THR A 10 10.02 6.82 2.69
N CYS A 11 8.75 6.40 2.67
CA CYS A 11 8.38 5.01 2.91
C CYS A 11 9.15 4.05 1.99
N PHE A 12 9.63 2.93 2.54
CA PHE A 12 10.37 1.92 1.77
C PHE A 12 9.53 1.33 0.62
N GLY A 13 8.24 1.10 0.83
CA GLY A 13 7.39 0.52 -0.23
C GLY A 13 6.89 1.53 -1.26
N CYS A 14 6.39 2.69 -0.82
CA CYS A 14 5.67 3.60 -1.70
C CYS A 14 6.16 5.05 -1.69
N GLY A 15 7.23 5.37 -0.96
CA GLY A 15 7.71 6.74 -0.84
C GLY A 15 8.35 7.26 -2.12
N PRO A 16 7.80 8.32 -2.75
CA PRO A 16 8.36 8.89 -3.97
C PRO A 16 9.78 9.43 -3.80
N SER A 17 10.11 9.93 -2.61
CA SER A 17 11.44 10.49 -2.30
C SER A 17 12.47 9.44 -1.87
N ASN A 18 12.07 8.18 -1.65
CA ASN A 18 13.00 7.10 -1.32
C ASN A 18 13.46 6.35 -2.58
N ARG A 19 14.58 6.78 -3.17
CA ARG A 19 15.16 6.15 -4.37
C ARG A 19 15.61 4.69 -4.18
N HIS A 20 15.79 4.26 -2.93
CA HIS A 20 16.20 2.90 -2.57
C HIS A 20 15.01 1.98 -2.26
N GLY A 21 13.79 2.54 -2.21
CA GLY A 21 12.56 1.81 -1.96
C GLY A 21 12.00 1.11 -3.20
N LEU A 22 10.83 0.50 -3.03
CA LEU A 22 10.12 -0.18 -4.11
C LEU A 22 9.42 0.79 -5.05
N GLN A 23 9.15 2.02 -4.59
CA GLN A 23 8.53 3.12 -5.34
C GLN A 23 7.23 2.71 -6.06
N ILE A 24 6.39 1.94 -5.39
CA ILE A 24 5.10 1.57 -5.96
C ILE A 24 4.26 2.82 -6.26
N LYS A 25 3.66 2.86 -7.44
CA LYS A 25 2.75 3.92 -7.88
C LYS A 25 1.35 3.36 -8.02
N SER A 26 0.44 3.88 -7.21
CA SER A 26 -0.96 3.47 -7.18
C SER A 26 -1.85 4.54 -7.79
N TYR A 27 -2.83 4.12 -8.56
CA TYR A 27 -3.76 4.97 -9.28
C TYR A 27 -5.19 4.65 -8.86
N SER A 28 -6.06 5.66 -8.89
CA SER A 28 -7.47 5.47 -8.62
C SER A 28 -8.08 4.53 -9.66
N ALA A 29 -8.90 3.60 -9.20
CA ALA A 29 -9.66 2.65 -10.01
C ALA A 29 -11.09 2.58 -9.46
N ASP A 30 -11.99 1.95 -10.23
CA ASP A 30 -13.36 1.70 -9.78
C ASP A 30 -13.32 0.86 -8.50
N ASN A 31 -13.97 1.36 -7.45
CA ASN A 31 -14.07 0.74 -6.12
C ASN A 31 -12.73 0.49 -5.40
N GLY A 32 -11.65 1.22 -5.76
CA GLY A 32 -10.37 1.03 -5.10
C GLY A 32 -9.19 1.72 -5.78
N VAL A 33 -8.03 1.08 -5.72
CA VAL A 33 -6.79 1.53 -6.38
C VAL A 33 -6.12 0.35 -7.09
N ALA A 34 -5.44 0.65 -8.19
CA ALA A 34 -4.68 -0.31 -8.96
C ALA A 34 -3.23 0.13 -9.14
N ALA A 35 -2.32 -0.83 -9.31
CA ALA A 35 -0.93 -0.58 -9.63
C ALA A 35 -0.34 -1.73 -10.46
N THR A 36 0.72 -1.41 -11.20
CA THR A 36 1.61 -2.41 -11.80
C THR A 36 3.01 -2.18 -11.26
N TRP A 37 3.70 -3.25 -10.91
CA TRP A 37 5.06 -3.17 -10.39
C TRP A 37 5.91 -4.33 -10.94
N THR A 38 7.22 -4.12 -11.09
CA THR A 38 8.14 -5.14 -11.59
C THR A 38 9.33 -5.27 -10.63
N ALA A 39 9.56 -6.47 -10.11
CA ALA A 39 10.70 -6.77 -9.27
C ALA A 39 12.00 -6.80 -10.07
N SER A 40 13.04 -6.14 -9.58
CA SER A 40 14.41 -6.40 -10.03
C SER A 40 15.02 -7.58 -9.25
N ASP A 41 16.16 -8.10 -9.73
CA ASP A 41 16.85 -9.26 -9.15
C ASP A 41 17.17 -9.11 -7.66
N LYS A 42 17.46 -7.88 -7.20
CA LYS A 42 17.77 -7.59 -5.79
C LYS A 42 16.62 -7.92 -4.82
N TYR A 43 15.41 -8.10 -5.32
CA TYR A 43 14.22 -8.44 -4.52
C TYR A 43 13.89 -9.93 -4.52
N GLY A 44 14.84 -10.75 -4.96
CA GLY A 44 14.68 -12.20 -5.03
C GLY A 44 14.83 -12.91 -3.68
N ASN A 45 14.29 -14.11 -3.63
CA ASN A 45 14.40 -15.04 -2.50
C ASN A 45 15.58 -16.03 -2.62
N GLY A 46 16.44 -15.88 -3.63
CA GLY A 46 17.55 -16.80 -3.94
C GLY A 46 17.16 -17.97 -4.83
N PHE A 47 15.89 -18.18 -5.14
CA PHE A 47 15.36 -19.27 -5.99
C PHE A 47 14.73 -18.77 -7.30
N GLY A 48 14.97 -17.50 -7.67
CA GLY A 48 14.41 -16.91 -8.89
C GLY A 48 13.01 -16.30 -8.74
N PHE A 49 12.48 -16.25 -7.53
CA PHE A 49 11.16 -15.68 -7.24
C PHE A 49 11.27 -14.43 -6.36
N VAL A 50 10.24 -13.60 -6.42
CA VAL A 50 10.13 -12.42 -5.55
C VAL A 50 10.04 -12.87 -4.09
N ASN A 51 10.83 -12.22 -3.22
CA ASN A 51 10.81 -12.49 -1.78
C ASN A 51 9.43 -12.20 -1.18
N GLY A 52 8.96 -13.06 -0.27
CA GLY A 52 7.65 -12.94 0.37
C GLY A 52 7.48 -11.64 1.20
N GLY A 53 8.55 -11.16 1.84
CA GLY A 53 8.54 -9.88 2.54
C GLY A 53 8.32 -8.70 1.59
N ILE A 54 8.89 -8.75 0.37
CA ILE A 54 8.65 -7.75 -0.67
C ILE A 54 7.17 -7.78 -1.12
N ILE A 55 6.61 -8.96 -1.35
CA ILE A 55 5.18 -9.11 -1.68
C ILE A 55 4.30 -8.54 -0.56
N SER A 56 4.62 -8.83 0.69
CA SER A 56 3.90 -8.29 1.85
C SER A 56 3.97 -6.76 1.91
N THR A 57 5.15 -6.17 1.65
CA THR A 57 5.34 -4.71 1.57
C THR A 57 4.50 -4.09 0.45
N LEU A 58 4.45 -4.73 -0.72
CA LEU A 58 3.62 -4.26 -1.83
C LEU A 58 2.13 -4.22 -1.45
N LEU A 59 1.63 -5.29 -0.84
CA LEU A 59 0.23 -5.40 -0.42
C LEU A 59 -0.12 -4.38 0.68
N ASP A 60 0.76 -4.19 1.66
CA ASP A 60 0.62 -3.19 2.71
C ASP A 60 0.58 -1.77 2.13
N CYS A 61 1.62 -1.37 1.40
CA CYS A 61 1.71 -0.03 0.82
C CYS A 61 0.64 0.27 -0.23
N HIS A 62 0.15 -0.76 -0.94
CA HIS A 62 -0.95 -0.59 -1.89
C HIS A 62 -2.29 -0.39 -1.16
N SER A 63 -2.50 -1.06 -0.01
CA SER A 63 -3.65 -0.78 0.86
C SER A 63 -3.59 0.63 1.46
N ALA A 64 -2.37 1.14 1.77
CA ALA A 64 -2.17 2.53 2.19
C ALA A 64 -2.61 3.54 1.11
N ALA A 65 -2.36 3.25 -0.16
CA ALA A 65 -2.84 4.09 -1.25
C ALA A 65 -4.38 4.09 -1.36
N CYS A 66 -5.02 2.95 -1.09
CA CYS A 66 -6.47 2.88 -1.00
C CYS A 66 -7.00 3.67 0.20
N LEU A 67 -6.36 3.55 1.37
CA LEU A 67 -6.66 4.36 2.54
C LEU A 67 -6.55 5.86 2.23
N MET A 68 -5.51 6.28 1.52
CA MET A 68 -5.31 7.66 1.06
C MET A 68 -6.49 8.15 0.21
N LYS A 69 -6.91 7.35 -0.78
CA LYS A 69 -8.10 7.64 -1.62
C LYS A 69 -9.35 7.83 -0.76
N GLU A 70 -9.64 6.87 0.10
CA GLU A 70 -10.82 6.90 0.98
C GLU A 70 -10.80 8.09 1.95
N THR A 71 -9.63 8.47 2.45
CA THR A 71 -9.46 9.62 3.34
C THR A 71 -9.73 10.93 2.60
N VAL A 72 -9.19 11.09 1.38
CA VAL A 72 -9.42 12.26 0.54
C VAL A 72 -10.90 12.40 0.17
N GLU A 73 -11.58 11.32 -0.16
CA GLU A 73 -13.00 11.33 -0.50
C GLU A 73 -13.90 11.73 0.68
N ARG A 74 -13.48 11.45 1.92
CA ARG A 74 -14.26 11.75 3.13
C ARG A 74 -13.93 13.10 3.75
N TYR A 75 -12.67 13.48 3.74
CA TYR A 75 -12.18 14.66 4.48
C TYR A 75 -11.65 15.77 3.57
N GLY A 76 -11.63 15.56 2.26
CA GLY A 76 -11.11 16.53 1.28
C GLY A 76 -9.63 16.32 0.97
N ASP A 77 -9.14 17.08 -0.01
CA ASP A 77 -7.73 17.03 -0.45
C ASP A 77 -6.80 17.48 0.68
N PHE A 78 -5.81 16.68 1.00
CA PHE A 78 -4.74 16.98 1.92
C PHE A 78 -3.43 16.37 1.44
N CYS A 79 -2.31 16.93 1.88
CA CYS A 79 -0.98 16.40 1.59
C CYS A 79 -0.37 15.87 2.89
N ILE A 80 0.11 14.63 2.89
CA ILE A 80 0.81 14.03 4.04
C ILE A 80 2.31 14.19 3.83
N ASP A 81 2.80 15.43 3.73
CA ASP A 81 4.22 15.67 3.50
C ASP A 81 5.05 15.66 4.79
N ASN A 82 4.42 15.87 5.95
CA ASN A 82 5.12 15.92 7.21
C ASN A 82 4.27 15.38 8.37
N PHE A 83 4.80 14.40 9.11
CA PHE A 83 4.18 13.84 10.31
C PHE A 83 4.19 14.81 11.52
N GLU A 84 4.79 15.99 11.42
CA GLU A 84 4.80 16.97 12.49
C GLU A 84 3.50 17.76 12.63
N HIS A 85 2.61 17.71 11.63
CA HIS A 85 1.37 18.49 11.58
C HIS A 85 0.11 17.62 11.52
N PHE A 86 -0.04 16.71 12.49
CA PHE A 86 -1.29 15.98 12.68
C PHE A 86 -2.34 16.90 13.28
N ASP A 87 -3.43 17.14 12.57
CA ASP A 87 -4.61 17.76 13.14
C ASP A 87 -5.80 16.77 13.10
N ASP A 88 -6.82 17.04 13.91
CA ASP A 88 -8.00 16.18 13.98
C ASP A 88 -8.85 16.20 12.70
N ARG A 89 -8.59 17.13 11.77
CA ARG A 89 -9.27 17.26 10.47
C ARG A 89 -8.72 16.28 9.44
N HIS A 90 -7.46 15.85 9.60
CA HIS A 90 -6.75 14.97 8.67
C HIS A 90 -6.24 13.75 9.44
N PRO A 91 -7.09 12.74 9.66
CA PRO A 91 -6.70 11.59 10.46
C PRO A 91 -5.59 10.80 9.78
N VAL A 92 -4.59 10.43 10.57
CA VAL A 92 -3.51 9.55 10.16
C VAL A 92 -3.76 8.16 10.67
N TYR A 93 -3.48 7.18 9.84
CA TYR A 93 -3.62 5.77 10.17
C TYR A 93 -2.28 5.06 10.01
N LEU A 94 -2.01 4.10 10.89
CA LEU A 94 -0.84 3.24 10.80
C LEU A 94 -1.30 1.79 10.65
N THR A 95 -0.52 0.99 9.94
CA THR A 95 -0.76 -0.45 9.83
C THR A 95 -0.77 -1.06 11.23
N ASN A 96 -1.88 -1.67 11.59
CA ASN A 96 -2.04 -2.36 12.88
C ASN A 96 -1.88 -3.87 12.73
N GLN A 97 -2.42 -4.42 11.66
CA GLN A 97 -2.36 -5.84 11.36
C GLN A 97 -2.37 -6.06 9.86
N ILE A 98 -1.57 -7.02 9.41
CA ILE A 98 -1.61 -7.54 8.06
C ILE A 98 -1.58 -9.06 8.11
N THR A 99 -2.52 -9.71 7.41
CA THR A 99 -2.54 -11.16 7.22
C THR A 99 -2.37 -11.45 5.75
N VAL A 100 -1.24 -12.05 5.37
CA VAL A 100 -0.89 -12.35 3.98
C VAL A 100 -1.06 -13.84 3.69
N THR A 101 -1.71 -14.14 2.59
CA THR A 101 -1.83 -15.51 2.05
C THR A 101 -1.10 -15.58 0.72
N PHE A 102 -0.05 -16.39 0.66
CA PHE A 102 0.70 -16.69 -0.57
C PHE A 102 0.09 -17.91 -1.26
N ARG A 103 -0.20 -17.79 -2.55
CA ARG A 103 -0.87 -18.85 -3.32
C ARG A 103 0.00 -19.41 -4.45
N ARG A 104 0.86 -18.54 -5.03
CA ARG A 104 1.70 -18.89 -6.18
C ARG A 104 3.02 -18.13 -6.10
N PRO A 105 4.14 -18.72 -6.59
CA PRO A 105 5.38 -18.00 -6.75
C PRO A 105 5.24 -16.91 -7.82
N VAL A 106 5.96 -15.81 -7.63
CA VAL A 106 6.02 -14.67 -8.57
C VAL A 106 7.44 -14.60 -9.10
N LEU A 107 7.60 -14.65 -10.42
CA LEU A 107 8.92 -14.57 -11.06
C LEU A 107 9.49 -13.16 -10.98
N LEU A 108 10.82 -13.07 -10.85
CA LEU A 108 11.56 -11.82 -10.96
C LEU A 108 11.48 -11.26 -12.39
N CYS A 109 11.69 -9.96 -12.52
CA CYS A 109 11.74 -9.23 -13.80
C CYS A 109 10.46 -9.37 -14.65
N ARG A 110 9.35 -9.72 -14.03
CA ARG A 110 8.04 -9.80 -14.66
C ARG A 110 7.05 -8.86 -13.93
N PRO A 111 6.14 -8.22 -14.65
CA PRO A 111 5.15 -7.33 -14.03
C PRO A 111 4.15 -8.12 -13.18
N VAL A 112 3.75 -7.51 -12.08
CA VAL A 112 2.61 -7.92 -11.25
C VAL A 112 1.56 -6.81 -11.24
N GLU A 113 0.32 -7.20 -11.12
CA GLU A 113 -0.81 -6.29 -10.98
C GLU A 113 -1.27 -6.32 -9.52
N LEU A 114 -1.54 -5.14 -8.97
CA LEU A 114 -2.07 -4.97 -7.61
C LEU A 114 -3.43 -4.29 -7.68
N PHE A 115 -4.32 -4.73 -6.79
CA PHE A 115 -5.60 -4.09 -6.56
C PHE A 115 -5.90 -4.07 -5.08
N SER A 116 -6.38 -2.94 -4.56
CA SER A 116 -6.85 -2.82 -3.18
C SER A 116 -8.16 -2.08 -3.12
N GLN A 117 -9.03 -2.51 -2.18
CA GLN A 117 -10.32 -1.89 -1.93
C GLN A 117 -10.59 -1.78 -0.43
N CYS A 118 -11.41 -0.80 -0.06
CA CYS A 118 -11.91 -0.65 1.29
C CYS A 118 -12.99 -1.71 1.57
N VAL A 119 -12.82 -2.47 2.65
CA VAL A 119 -13.80 -3.47 3.12
C VAL A 119 -14.71 -2.86 4.16
N SER A 120 -14.16 -2.05 5.07
CA SER A 120 -14.94 -1.33 6.06
C SER A 120 -14.18 -0.09 6.54
N TRP A 121 -14.94 0.97 6.79
CA TRP A 121 -14.44 2.22 7.33
C TRP A 121 -15.03 2.48 8.71
N GLY A 122 -14.17 2.80 9.69
CA GLY A 122 -14.57 3.20 11.04
C GLY A 122 -13.65 4.30 11.57
N ASP A 123 -14.12 5.01 12.60
CA ASP A 123 -13.39 6.16 13.16
C ASP A 123 -12.04 5.78 13.77
N ASP A 124 -11.92 4.59 14.34
CA ASP A 124 -10.70 4.12 15.00
C ASP A 124 -9.90 3.15 14.15
N ALA A 125 -10.56 2.39 13.26
CA ALA A 125 -9.90 1.40 12.43
C ALA A 125 -10.63 1.22 11.09
N CYS A 126 -9.85 1.01 10.04
CA CYS A 126 -10.31 0.73 8.69
C CYS A 126 -9.73 -0.60 8.20
N ARG A 127 -10.50 -1.36 7.43
CA ARG A 127 -10.07 -2.64 6.87
C ARG A 127 -10.06 -2.58 5.36
N PHE A 128 -9.00 -3.14 4.78
CA PHE A 128 -8.78 -3.22 3.35
C PHE A 128 -8.45 -4.64 2.93
N SER A 129 -8.86 -5.01 1.73
CA SER A 129 -8.35 -6.19 1.05
C SER A 129 -7.39 -5.76 -0.05
N SER A 130 -6.28 -6.48 -0.19
CA SER A 130 -5.29 -6.26 -1.24
C SER A 130 -5.01 -7.57 -1.97
N GLU A 131 -4.91 -7.51 -3.28
CA GLU A 131 -4.56 -8.64 -4.14
C GLU A 131 -3.31 -8.32 -4.96
N LEU A 132 -2.49 -9.33 -5.19
CA LEU A 132 -1.41 -9.32 -6.15
C LEU A 132 -1.64 -10.46 -7.15
N ARG A 133 -1.68 -10.09 -8.43
CA ARG A 133 -1.85 -11.03 -9.55
C ARG A 133 -0.57 -11.11 -10.36
N PHE A 134 -0.27 -12.31 -10.81
CA PHE A 134 0.83 -12.61 -11.69
C PHE A 134 0.33 -13.48 -12.86
N ASP A 135 0.59 -13.03 -14.09
CA ASP A 135 0.05 -13.66 -15.31
C ASP A 135 -1.49 -13.88 -15.21
N GLY A 136 -2.22 -12.85 -14.76
CA GLY A 136 -3.68 -12.86 -14.59
C GLY A 136 -4.22 -13.72 -13.44
N LYS A 137 -3.37 -14.43 -12.70
CA LYS A 137 -3.76 -15.35 -11.61
C LYS A 137 -3.44 -14.75 -10.26
N LEU A 138 -4.33 -14.94 -9.27
CA LEU A 138 -4.09 -14.53 -7.89
C LEU A 138 -2.86 -15.24 -7.33
N ALA A 139 -1.81 -14.47 -7.02
CA ALA A 139 -0.55 -14.97 -6.48
C ALA A 139 -0.43 -14.76 -4.97
N ALA A 140 -0.92 -13.63 -4.47
CA ALA A 140 -1.01 -13.35 -3.05
C ALA A 140 -2.21 -12.45 -2.75
N SER A 141 -2.70 -12.50 -1.52
CA SER A 141 -3.73 -11.59 -1.01
C SER A 141 -3.42 -11.20 0.43
N ALA A 142 -3.92 -10.05 0.85
CA ALA A 142 -3.81 -9.59 2.23
C ALA A 142 -5.11 -8.98 2.73
N ASP A 143 -5.41 -9.24 4.01
CA ASP A 143 -6.34 -8.47 4.83
C ASP A 143 -5.51 -7.52 5.68
N VAL A 144 -5.77 -6.22 5.57
CA VAL A 144 -5.00 -5.17 6.25
C VAL A 144 -5.92 -4.34 7.11
N THR A 145 -5.56 -4.18 8.38
CA THR A 145 -6.23 -3.28 9.31
C THR A 145 -5.34 -2.08 9.57
N TRP A 146 -5.85 -0.90 9.29
CA TRP A 146 -5.25 0.39 9.58
C TRP A 146 -5.93 1.00 10.80
N LYS A 147 -5.15 1.43 11.79
CA LYS A 147 -5.66 2.02 13.02
C LYS A 147 -5.32 3.49 13.07
N ARG A 148 -6.30 4.32 13.47
CA ARG A 148 -6.12 5.76 13.64
C ARG A 148 -5.04 6.03 14.70
N PHE A 149 -4.01 6.76 14.29
CA PHE A 149 -2.98 7.23 15.20
C PHE A 149 -3.50 8.46 15.95
N ARG A 150 -3.44 8.41 17.30
CA ARG A 150 -3.78 9.53 18.17
C ARG A 150 -2.53 9.87 18.96
N HIS A 151 -2.05 11.10 18.82
CA HIS A 151 -0.94 11.56 19.64
C HIS A 151 -1.37 11.53 21.11
N ARG A 152 -0.65 10.81 21.95
CA ARG A 152 -0.83 10.93 23.42
C ARG A 152 -0.29 12.30 23.82
N ARG A 153 -1.17 13.18 24.26
CA ARG A 153 -0.78 14.42 24.92
C ARG A 153 -0.11 14.13 26.25
#